data_8e9e5480adc6ef44758913bf13257b11
#
_entry.id   8e9e5480adc6ef44758913bf13257b11
#
_cell.length_a   1.000
_cell.length_b   1.000
_cell.length_c   1.000
_cell.angle_alpha   90.00
_cell.angle_beta   90.00
_cell.angle_gamma   90.00
#
_symmetry.space_group_name_H-M   'P 1'
#
loop_
_entity.id
_entity.type
_entity.pdbx_description
1 polymer ?
#
loop_
_entity_poly.entity_id
_entity_poly.type
_entity_poly.pdbx_seq_one_letter_code
_entity_poly.pdbx_strand_id
1 'polypeptide(L)'
;MTAAAAGASITSTVEAAEKKPVIGISWKSPTQNYEAFKKIIEAAGGIAVELPQVTSSHVPYNADKTVAADAIYPSGMLKEEYADAIKANRFDETNVKEIMKGIDGVFFTGGEDISPSLFKDPKKEENMGEGINATRDISDYTLMSYCVQKDIPAFAVCRGEQMMGIVHGVTFIQDLPVYYQSKGVYYDGLHRAPVNAWGRDYVRHDVTLLPVKSHLREIVGADKLENVSSWHHQAILSVEGTDLIQTAETVDKGGVSIVEGIENPTKKFCVSVQFHPENDLKHVLVEGEDPKDYMDQTIALRFFQELVK
;
A
#
# COMPACT_ATOMS: atom_id res chain seq x y z
N MET A 1 26.95 71.84 -13.69
CA MET A 1 26.94 70.43 -14.10
C MET A 1 26.69 69.60 -12.86
N THR A 2 25.46 69.16 -12.67
CA THR A 2 25.04 68.35 -11.51
C THR A 2 24.79 66.95 -12.03
N ALA A 3 25.60 65.99 -11.59
CA ALA A 3 25.44 64.58 -11.90
C ALA A 3 24.37 63.95 -10.98
N ALA A 4 23.30 63.41 -11.56
CA ALA A 4 22.30 62.64 -10.83
C ALA A 4 22.76 61.17 -10.73
N ALA A 5 22.91 60.66 -9.51
CA ALA A 5 23.16 59.26 -9.28
C ALA A 5 21.82 58.48 -9.30
N ALA A 6 21.68 57.57 -10.24
CA ALA A 6 20.57 56.65 -10.30
C ALA A 6 20.83 55.48 -9.33
N GLY A 7 20.08 55.42 -8.23
CA GLY A 7 20.07 54.27 -7.33
C GLY A 7 19.29 53.12 -7.92
N ALA A 8 19.97 52.03 -8.26
CA ALA A 8 19.31 50.75 -8.62
C ALA A 8 18.80 50.07 -7.37
N SER A 9 17.48 49.98 -7.19
CA SER A 9 16.82 49.19 -6.15
C SER A 9 16.85 47.71 -6.52
N ILE A 10 17.64 46.91 -5.80
CA ILE A 10 17.64 45.45 -5.92
C ILE A 10 16.45 44.93 -5.07
N THR A 11 15.34 44.67 -5.73
CA THR A 11 14.25 43.88 -5.12
C THR A 11 14.66 42.41 -5.13
N SER A 12 15.14 41.93 -3.98
CA SER A 12 15.29 40.49 -3.75
C SER A 12 13.91 39.90 -3.60
N THR A 13 13.42 39.19 -4.61
CA THR A 13 12.29 38.28 -4.49
C THR A 13 12.74 37.11 -3.62
N VAL A 14 12.32 37.11 -2.36
CA VAL A 14 12.40 35.93 -1.51
C VAL A 14 11.38 34.94 -2.10
N GLU A 15 11.83 33.95 -2.86
CA GLU A 15 11.01 32.79 -3.22
C GLU A 15 10.56 32.15 -1.91
N ALA A 16 9.24 32.13 -1.68
CA ALA A 16 8.69 31.38 -0.54
C ALA A 16 9.08 29.91 -0.76
N ALA A 17 9.82 29.33 0.19
CA ALA A 17 10.15 27.92 0.14
C ALA A 17 8.86 27.12 -0.02
N GLU A 18 8.73 26.32 -1.07
CA GLU A 18 7.56 25.45 -1.28
C GLU A 18 7.39 24.56 -0.07
N LYS A 19 6.17 24.57 0.47
CA LYS A 19 5.82 23.73 1.63
C LYS A 19 5.90 22.27 1.21
N LYS A 20 6.81 21.51 1.82
CA LYS A 20 6.93 20.08 1.57
C LYS A 20 5.62 19.35 1.94
N PRO A 21 5.11 18.44 1.10
CA PRO A 21 3.92 17.64 1.41
C PRO A 21 4.13 16.75 2.63
N VAL A 22 3.10 16.61 3.44
CA VAL A 22 3.08 15.75 4.63
C VAL A 22 2.45 14.40 4.27
N ILE A 23 3.24 13.34 4.35
CA ILE A 23 2.83 11.98 3.99
C ILE A 23 2.63 11.15 5.25
N GLY A 24 1.39 10.68 5.43
CA GLY A 24 1.03 9.76 6.49
C GLY A 24 1.48 8.34 6.18
N ILE A 25 2.08 7.65 7.15
CA ILE A 25 2.32 6.20 7.10
C ILE A 25 1.16 5.53 7.82
N SER A 26 0.40 4.67 7.12
CA SER A 26 -0.90 4.16 7.57
C SER A 26 -0.82 3.32 8.84
N TRP A 27 0.24 2.55 9.01
CA TRP A 27 0.40 1.64 10.14
C TRP A 27 1.86 1.41 10.50
N LYS A 28 2.15 1.40 11.80
CA LYS A 28 3.45 1.03 12.34
C LYS A 28 3.40 -0.40 12.85
N SER A 29 3.95 -1.31 12.06
CA SER A 29 4.13 -2.70 12.50
C SER A 29 5.47 -2.87 13.24
N PRO A 30 5.53 -3.64 14.33
CA PRO A 30 6.79 -3.96 14.99
C PRO A 30 7.73 -4.82 14.12
N THR A 31 7.20 -5.47 13.10
CA THR A 31 7.97 -6.33 12.18
C THR A 31 8.52 -5.56 10.96
N GLN A 32 8.12 -4.31 10.77
CA GLN A 32 8.55 -3.47 9.64
C GLN A 32 9.52 -2.39 10.11
N ASN A 33 10.48 -2.06 9.24
CA ASN A 33 11.44 -0.99 9.51
C ASN A 33 10.80 0.38 9.24
N TYR A 34 9.99 0.85 10.18
CA TYR A 34 9.28 2.12 10.11
C TYR A 34 10.22 3.32 9.86
N GLU A 35 11.39 3.34 10.50
CA GLU A 35 12.36 4.43 10.33
C GLU A 35 12.92 4.46 8.89
N ALA A 36 12.99 3.31 8.20
CA ALA A 36 13.36 3.27 6.79
C ALA A 36 12.28 3.92 5.91
N PHE A 37 11.00 3.69 6.18
CA PHE A 37 9.91 4.33 5.43
C PHE A 37 9.95 5.85 5.55
N LYS A 38 10.25 6.37 6.75
CA LYS A 38 10.44 7.82 6.94
C LYS A 38 11.57 8.35 6.08
N LYS A 39 12.74 7.72 6.11
CA LYS A 39 13.88 8.12 5.28
C LYS A 39 13.59 8.06 3.78
N ILE A 40 12.82 7.08 3.32
CA ILE A 40 12.42 6.94 1.92
C ILE A 40 11.50 8.11 1.51
N ILE A 41 10.49 8.44 2.32
CA ILE A 41 9.57 9.57 2.07
C ILE A 41 10.35 10.90 2.10
N GLU A 42 11.29 11.08 3.04
CA GLU A 42 12.14 12.26 3.12
C GLU A 42 13.06 12.38 1.88
N ALA A 43 13.63 11.27 1.42
CA ALA A 43 14.44 11.22 0.20
C ALA A 43 13.62 11.54 -1.07
N ALA A 44 12.34 11.21 -1.06
CA ALA A 44 11.40 11.59 -2.12
C ALA A 44 10.99 13.07 -2.08
N GLY A 45 11.28 13.79 -1.00
CA GLY A 45 10.99 15.22 -0.84
C GLY A 45 9.84 15.56 0.11
N GLY A 46 9.18 14.55 0.70
CA GLY A 46 8.07 14.73 1.65
C GLY A 46 8.52 14.92 3.11
N ILE A 47 7.52 15.11 3.97
CA ILE A 47 7.64 15.00 5.42
C ILE A 47 6.85 13.78 5.86
N ALA A 48 7.51 12.79 6.46
CA ALA A 48 6.86 11.58 6.91
C ALA A 48 6.29 11.72 8.32
N VAL A 49 5.04 11.28 8.52
CA VAL A 49 4.40 11.23 9.84
C VAL A 49 3.74 9.88 10.07
N GLU A 50 3.82 9.38 11.30
CA GLU A 50 3.07 8.21 11.73
C GLU A 50 1.61 8.62 11.95
N LEU A 51 0.67 7.95 11.27
CA LEU A 51 -0.74 8.18 11.53
C LEU A 51 -1.18 7.42 12.79
N PRO A 52 -1.94 8.05 13.67
CA PRO A 52 -2.61 7.34 14.75
C PRO A 52 -3.63 6.32 14.19
N GLN A 53 -3.93 5.31 14.98
CA GLN A 53 -4.96 4.32 14.65
C GLN A 53 -6.31 4.99 14.38
N VAL A 54 -6.94 4.66 13.25
CA VAL A 54 -8.34 5.00 13.00
C VAL A 54 -9.25 4.06 13.80
N THR A 55 -10.20 4.63 14.50
CA THR A 55 -11.22 3.90 15.27
C THR A 55 -12.62 4.27 14.82
N SER A 56 -13.58 3.37 15.03
CA SER A 56 -15.00 3.59 14.74
C SER A 56 -15.82 3.42 16.01
N SER A 57 -16.82 4.27 16.22
CA SER A 57 -17.76 4.15 17.36
C SER A 57 -18.63 2.90 17.31
N HIS A 58 -18.69 2.22 16.16
CA HIS A 58 -19.46 0.98 15.97
C HIS A 58 -18.72 -0.27 16.45
N VAL A 59 -17.45 -0.17 16.79
CA VAL A 59 -16.61 -1.30 17.17
C VAL A 59 -16.18 -1.14 18.63
N PRO A 60 -16.32 -2.18 19.47
CA PRO A 60 -15.81 -2.14 20.84
C PRO A 60 -14.29 -2.30 20.84
N TYR A 61 -13.63 -1.51 21.69
CA TYR A 61 -12.18 -1.54 21.87
C TYR A 61 -11.82 -1.78 23.35
N ASN A 62 -10.70 -2.45 23.53
CA ASN A 62 -10.03 -2.56 24.84
C ASN A 62 -9.37 -1.22 25.24
N ALA A 63 -8.89 -1.13 26.48
CA ALA A 63 -8.22 0.06 27.00
C ALA A 63 -6.94 0.44 26.20
N ASP A 64 -6.28 -0.55 25.60
CA ASP A 64 -5.10 -0.38 24.71
C ASP A 64 -5.47 -0.07 23.26
N LYS A 65 -6.76 0.16 22.98
CA LYS A 65 -7.33 0.43 21.65
C LYS A 65 -7.31 -0.76 20.67
N THR A 66 -6.94 -1.96 21.09
CA THR A 66 -7.17 -3.16 20.27
C THR A 66 -8.66 -3.47 20.21
N VAL A 67 -9.11 -4.09 19.12
CA VAL A 67 -10.51 -4.52 18.97
C VAL A 67 -10.82 -5.55 20.06
N ALA A 68 -11.97 -5.39 20.74
CA ALA A 68 -12.36 -6.26 21.83
C ALA A 68 -12.72 -7.68 21.33
N ALA A 69 -12.51 -8.67 22.19
CA ALA A 69 -12.67 -10.09 21.86
C ALA A 69 -14.08 -10.48 21.40
N ASP A 70 -15.12 -9.75 21.82
CA ASP A 70 -16.49 -9.95 21.39
C ASP A 70 -16.77 -9.52 19.94
N ALA A 71 -15.90 -8.69 19.36
CA ALA A 71 -15.99 -8.25 17.97
C ALA A 71 -15.18 -9.08 16.97
N ILE A 72 -14.40 -10.05 17.44
CA ILE A 72 -13.55 -10.91 16.60
C ILE A 72 -13.84 -12.39 16.83
N TYR A 73 -13.50 -13.20 15.83
CA TYR A 73 -13.42 -14.66 15.98
C TYR A 73 -12.09 -15.07 16.67
N PRO A 74 -11.98 -16.33 17.14
CA PRO A 74 -10.73 -16.82 17.73
C PRO A 74 -9.49 -16.72 16.83
N SER A 75 -9.68 -16.67 15.51
CA SER A 75 -8.64 -16.44 14.51
C SER A 75 -8.10 -15.02 14.48
N GLY A 76 -8.79 -14.07 15.09
CA GLY A 76 -8.54 -12.63 14.97
C GLY A 76 -9.37 -11.95 13.88
N MET A 77 -10.12 -12.71 13.06
CA MET A 77 -10.99 -12.15 12.02
C MET A 77 -12.10 -11.28 12.63
N LEU A 78 -12.32 -10.11 12.08
CA LEU A 78 -13.43 -9.23 12.41
C LEU A 78 -14.75 -9.92 12.08
N LYS A 79 -15.71 -9.89 12.99
CA LYS A 79 -17.05 -10.45 12.74
C LYS A 79 -17.80 -9.61 11.70
N GLU A 80 -18.68 -10.27 10.94
CA GLU A 80 -19.36 -9.69 9.78
C GLU A 80 -20.17 -8.44 10.12
N GLU A 81 -20.84 -8.42 11.26
CA GLU A 81 -21.64 -7.26 11.70
C GLU A 81 -20.80 -5.99 11.87
N TYR A 82 -19.57 -6.13 12.38
CA TYR A 82 -18.63 -5.00 12.51
C TYR A 82 -17.98 -4.67 11.16
N ALA A 83 -17.65 -5.68 10.37
CA ALA A 83 -17.14 -5.47 9.01
C ALA A 83 -18.15 -4.70 8.15
N ASP A 84 -19.45 -5.01 8.24
CA ASP A 84 -20.51 -4.31 7.52
C ASP A 84 -20.67 -2.86 8.01
N ALA A 85 -20.51 -2.62 9.31
CA ALA A 85 -20.51 -1.26 9.86
C ALA A 85 -19.32 -0.44 9.33
N ILE A 86 -18.14 -1.05 9.17
CA ILE A 86 -16.95 -0.38 8.60
C ILE A 86 -17.14 -0.13 7.10
N LYS A 87 -17.60 -1.13 6.34
CA LYS A 87 -17.89 -1.02 4.88
C LYS A 87 -18.93 0.08 4.55
N ALA A 88 -19.78 0.45 5.51
CA ALA A 88 -20.73 1.53 5.34
C ALA A 88 -20.10 2.93 5.19
N ASN A 89 -18.80 3.08 5.44
CA ASN A 89 -18.03 4.32 5.26
C ASN A 89 -18.62 5.55 5.95
N ARG A 90 -19.12 5.38 7.17
CA ARG A 90 -19.68 6.48 7.98
C ARG A 90 -18.56 7.24 8.69
N PHE A 91 -17.84 8.06 7.95
CA PHE A 91 -16.63 8.75 8.46
C PHE A 91 -16.91 9.70 9.64
N ASP A 92 -18.14 10.20 9.80
CA ASP A 92 -18.52 11.02 10.96
C ASP A 92 -18.57 10.21 12.29
N GLU A 93 -18.62 8.89 12.18
CA GLU A 93 -18.62 7.97 13.31
C GLU A 93 -17.22 7.38 13.56
N THR A 94 -16.20 8.01 12.97
CA THR A 94 -14.78 7.64 13.10
C THR A 94 -13.92 8.88 13.42
N ASN A 95 -12.69 8.65 13.85
CA ASN A 95 -11.71 9.73 14.05
C ASN A 95 -10.87 10.05 12.79
N VAL A 96 -11.19 9.47 11.62
CA VAL A 96 -10.37 9.61 10.40
C VAL A 96 -10.21 11.06 9.95
N LYS A 97 -11.26 11.87 10.05
CA LYS A 97 -11.21 13.30 9.68
C LYS A 97 -10.21 14.10 10.53
N GLU A 98 -10.09 13.75 11.81
CA GLU A 98 -9.12 14.38 12.71
C GLU A 98 -7.70 13.96 12.39
N ILE A 99 -7.48 12.65 12.17
CA ILE A 99 -6.18 12.08 11.83
C ILE A 99 -5.64 12.67 10.52
N MET A 100 -6.51 12.89 9.56
CA MET A 100 -6.13 13.35 8.22
C MET A 100 -5.95 14.88 8.10
N LYS A 101 -6.10 15.64 9.20
CA LYS A 101 -5.83 17.07 9.17
C LYS A 101 -4.38 17.39 8.87
N GLY A 102 -4.15 18.11 7.75
CA GLY A 102 -2.83 18.51 7.31
C GLY A 102 -1.98 17.39 6.70
N ILE A 103 -2.60 16.26 6.36
CA ILE A 103 -1.99 15.16 5.61
C ILE A 103 -2.29 15.37 4.13
N ASP A 104 -1.24 15.40 3.31
CA ASP A 104 -1.32 15.67 1.87
C ASP A 104 -1.37 14.36 1.05
N GLY A 105 -0.88 13.24 1.59
CA GLY A 105 -0.92 11.92 0.98
C GLY A 105 -0.69 10.81 2.00
N VAL A 106 -0.96 9.55 1.63
CA VAL A 106 -0.80 8.38 2.52
C VAL A 106 -0.04 7.26 1.84
N PHE A 107 0.97 6.72 2.54
CA PHE A 107 1.65 5.49 2.21
C PHE A 107 1.05 4.34 3.03
N PHE A 108 0.43 3.36 2.34
CA PHE A 108 -0.15 2.15 2.94
C PHE A 108 0.86 1.01 2.90
N THR A 109 1.24 0.53 4.07
CA THR A 109 2.32 -0.46 4.22
C THR A 109 1.84 -1.90 4.04
N GLY A 110 2.77 -2.80 3.73
CA GLY A 110 2.58 -4.25 3.77
C GLY A 110 2.25 -4.78 5.17
N GLY A 111 2.01 -6.08 5.32
CA GLY A 111 1.77 -6.73 6.63
C GLY A 111 0.87 -7.95 6.59
N GLU A 112 0.19 -8.18 7.71
CA GLU A 112 -0.65 -9.35 8.02
C GLU A 112 -1.83 -9.50 7.05
N ASP A 113 -2.44 -10.69 7.05
CA ASP A 113 -3.63 -11.01 6.25
C ASP A 113 -4.84 -10.15 6.67
N ILE A 114 -5.73 -9.88 5.72
CA ILE A 114 -6.92 -9.04 5.95
C ILE A 114 -8.12 -9.93 6.28
N SER A 115 -8.96 -9.50 7.23
CA SER A 115 -10.21 -10.17 7.56
C SER A 115 -11.09 -10.43 6.34
N PRO A 116 -11.37 -11.70 5.97
CA PRO A 116 -12.23 -12.04 4.84
C PRO A 116 -13.67 -11.50 4.94
N SER A 117 -14.12 -11.14 6.13
CA SER A 117 -15.40 -10.47 6.37
C SER A 117 -15.49 -9.08 5.71
N LEU A 118 -14.35 -8.44 5.45
CA LEU A 118 -14.28 -7.16 4.75
C LEU A 118 -14.37 -7.28 3.22
N PHE A 119 -14.24 -8.49 2.67
CA PHE A 119 -14.35 -8.68 1.22
C PHE A 119 -15.76 -8.35 0.73
N LYS A 120 -15.89 -8.02 -0.56
CA LYS A 120 -17.18 -7.78 -1.22
C LYS A 120 -18.14 -8.95 -1.01
N ASP A 121 -17.62 -10.17 -1.21
CA ASP A 121 -18.29 -11.42 -0.94
C ASP A 121 -17.61 -12.06 0.28
N PRO A 122 -18.13 -11.82 1.52
CA PRO A 122 -17.50 -12.30 2.74
C PRO A 122 -17.29 -13.81 2.71
N LYS A 123 -16.10 -14.26 3.09
CA LYS A 123 -15.72 -15.67 3.08
C LYS A 123 -15.22 -16.11 4.45
N LYS A 124 -15.18 -17.42 4.66
CA LYS A 124 -14.44 -18.01 5.78
C LYS A 124 -12.95 -17.88 5.53
N GLU A 125 -12.18 -17.90 6.59
CA GLU A 125 -10.71 -17.90 6.49
C GLU A 125 -10.23 -19.16 5.75
N GLU A 126 -9.28 -18.99 4.87
CA GLU A 126 -8.60 -20.03 4.14
C GLU A 126 -7.10 -19.84 4.28
N ASN A 127 -6.45 -20.74 5.02
CA ASN A 127 -4.99 -20.79 5.18
C ASN A 127 -4.34 -19.43 5.51
N MET A 128 -4.82 -18.78 6.59
CA MET A 128 -4.35 -17.47 7.05
C MET A 128 -2.95 -17.59 7.65
N GLY A 129 -1.94 -17.49 6.81
CA GLY A 129 -0.54 -17.79 7.15
C GLY A 129 0.14 -16.78 8.05
N GLU A 130 -0.30 -15.51 8.00
CA GLU A 130 0.32 -14.41 8.76
C GLU A 130 -0.53 -13.92 9.94
N GLY A 131 -1.65 -14.60 10.19
CA GLY A 131 -2.63 -14.15 11.18
C GLY A 131 -3.44 -12.95 10.68
N ILE A 132 -4.44 -12.57 11.44
CA ILE A 132 -5.32 -11.44 11.13
C ILE A 132 -5.22 -10.41 12.25
N ASN A 133 -5.21 -9.13 11.87
CA ASN A 133 -5.21 -8.01 12.79
C ASN A 133 -6.43 -7.11 12.54
N ALA A 134 -7.57 -7.46 13.17
CA ALA A 134 -8.82 -6.72 13.01
C ALA A 134 -8.68 -5.23 13.38
N THR A 135 -7.82 -4.90 14.33
CA THR A 135 -7.55 -3.50 14.72
C THR A 135 -6.97 -2.71 13.56
N ARG A 136 -5.98 -3.29 12.89
CA ARG A 136 -5.36 -2.72 11.69
C ARG A 136 -6.32 -2.72 10.50
N ASP A 137 -7.12 -3.77 10.35
CA ASP A 137 -8.09 -3.90 9.27
C ASP A 137 -9.08 -2.73 9.27
N ILE A 138 -9.64 -2.40 10.43
CA ILE A 138 -10.56 -1.27 10.60
C ILE A 138 -9.85 0.05 10.27
N SER A 139 -8.63 0.23 10.78
CA SER A 139 -7.86 1.43 10.57
C SER A 139 -7.53 1.63 9.09
N ASP A 140 -6.93 0.62 8.44
CA ASP A 140 -6.50 0.72 7.04
C ASP A 140 -7.70 0.79 6.07
N TYR A 141 -8.78 0.02 6.32
CA TYR A 141 -9.99 0.07 5.49
C TYR A 141 -10.62 1.46 5.50
N THR A 142 -10.82 2.02 6.72
CA THR A 142 -11.45 3.34 6.87
C THR A 142 -10.58 4.44 6.28
N LEU A 143 -9.28 4.38 6.52
CA LEU A 143 -8.32 5.35 6.00
C LEU A 143 -8.23 5.30 4.47
N MET A 144 -8.13 4.10 3.89
CA MET A 144 -8.12 3.90 2.43
C MET A 144 -9.41 4.41 1.79
N SER A 145 -10.56 4.03 2.33
CA SER A 145 -11.87 4.49 1.85
C SER A 145 -11.98 6.02 1.91
N TYR A 146 -11.45 6.63 2.97
CA TYR A 146 -11.43 8.08 3.12
C TYR A 146 -10.55 8.75 2.07
N CYS A 147 -9.33 8.24 1.84
CA CYS A 147 -8.42 8.74 0.81
C CYS A 147 -9.05 8.66 -0.58
N VAL A 148 -9.65 7.51 -0.93
CA VAL A 148 -10.34 7.31 -2.21
C VAL A 148 -11.50 8.30 -2.37
N GLN A 149 -12.37 8.44 -1.33
CA GLN A 149 -13.52 9.32 -1.42
C GLN A 149 -13.14 10.81 -1.49
N LYS A 150 -12.06 11.22 -0.83
CA LYS A 150 -11.58 12.61 -0.77
C LYS A 150 -10.56 12.95 -1.84
N ASP A 151 -10.21 12.00 -2.72
CA ASP A 151 -9.18 12.15 -3.74
C ASP A 151 -7.82 12.60 -3.15
N ILE A 152 -7.46 12.01 -2.00
CA ILE A 152 -6.18 12.21 -1.35
C ILE A 152 -5.18 11.21 -1.96
N PRO A 153 -4.00 11.65 -2.41
CA PRO A 153 -2.97 10.78 -2.95
C PRO A 153 -2.67 9.59 -2.04
N ALA A 154 -2.65 8.39 -2.62
CA ALA A 154 -2.38 7.13 -1.92
C ALA A 154 -1.45 6.25 -2.74
N PHE A 155 -0.35 5.82 -2.12
CA PHE A 155 0.51 4.75 -2.61
C PHE A 155 0.43 3.57 -1.65
N ALA A 156 0.23 2.37 -2.18
CA ALA A 156 0.02 1.18 -1.36
C ALA A 156 0.84 -0.01 -1.85
N VAL A 157 1.40 -0.79 -0.91
CA VAL A 157 2.24 -1.95 -1.22
C VAL A 157 1.73 -3.21 -0.54
N CYS A 158 1.80 -4.34 -1.22
CA CYS A 158 1.48 -5.68 -0.70
C CYS A 158 0.08 -5.71 -0.03
N ARG A 159 0.01 -5.85 1.30
CA ARG A 159 -1.26 -5.74 2.05
C ARG A 159 -2.01 -4.43 1.74
N GLY A 160 -1.29 -3.33 1.55
CA GLY A 160 -1.89 -2.05 1.18
C GLY A 160 -2.59 -2.09 -0.18
N GLU A 161 -1.99 -2.75 -1.19
CA GLU A 161 -2.65 -3.01 -2.48
C GLU A 161 -3.91 -3.84 -2.30
N GLN A 162 -3.81 -4.92 -1.53
CA GLN A 162 -4.94 -5.79 -1.23
C GLN A 162 -6.08 -5.00 -0.56
N MET A 163 -5.76 -4.13 0.39
CA MET A 163 -6.73 -3.25 1.05
C MET A 163 -7.37 -2.26 0.06
N MET A 164 -6.58 -1.68 -0.85
CA MET A 164 -7.11 -0.81 -1.91
C MET A 164 -8.11 -1.59 -2.79
N GLY A 165 -7.76 -2.79 -3.19
CA GLY A 165 -8.65 -3.66 -3.95
C GLY A 165 -9.93 -4.00 -3.19
N ILE A 166 -9.83 -4.39 -1.93
CA ILE A 166 -10.98 -4.76 -1.07
C ILE A 166 -11.93 -3.58 -0.90
N VAL A 167 -11.43 -2.38 -0.67
CA VAL A 167 -12.25 -1.16 -0.57
C VAL A 167 -13.04 -0.88 -1.85
N HIS A 168 -12.50 -1.23 -3.01
CA HIS A 168 -13.18 -1.08 -4.31
C HIS A 168 -14.04 -2.30 -4.69
N GLY A 169 -13.98 -3.39 -3.93
CA GLY A 169 -14.81 -4.57 -4.14
C GLY A 169 -14.31 -5.54 -5.19
N VAL A 170 -13.00 -5.74 -5.27
CA VAL A 170 -12.35 -6.76 -6.12
C VAL A 170 -12.72 -8.19 -5.70
N THR A 171 -12.50 -9.14 -6.60
CA THR A 171 -12.41 -10.55 -6.23
C THR A 171 -11.00 -10.88 -5.73
N PHE A 172 -10.88 -11.79 -4.76
CA PHE A 172 -9.66 -11.97 -3.99
C PHE A 172 -9.26 -13.44 -3.85
N ILE A 173 -7.95 -13.71 -3.88
CA ILE A 173 -7.32 -15.00 -3.62
C ILE A 173 -6.81 -14.99 -2.20
N GLN A 174 -7.35 -15.83 -1.32
CA GLN A 174 -6.93 -15.92 0.08
C GLN A 174 -5.63 -16.72 0.26
N ASP A 175 -5.31 -17.65 -0.67
CA ASP A 175 -4.08 -18.42 -0.62
C ASP A 175 -3.65 -18.86 -2.01
N LEU A 176 -2.50 -18.40 -2.46
CA LEU A 176 -1.94 -18.75 -3.77
C LEU A 176 -1.73 -20.25 -3.94
N PRO A 177 -1.12 -21.01 -2.99
CA PRO A 177 -1.00 -22.45 -3.09
C PRO A 177 -2.33 -23.16 -3.37
N VAL A 178 -3.40 -22.81 -2.65
CA VAL A 178 -4.74 -23.36 -2.84
C VAL A 178 -5.32 -22.97 -4.20
N TYR A 179 -5.14 -21.71 -4.60
CA TYR A 179 -5.57 -21.23 -5.91
C TYR A 179 -4.90 -21.97 -7.05
N TYR A 180 -3.57 -22.14 -7.01
CA TYR A 180 -2.81 -22.90 -8.02
C TYR A 180 -3.23 -24.36 -8.07
N GLN A 181 -3.42 -24.99 -6.91
CA GLN A 181 -3.95 -26.35 -6.84
C GLN A 181 -5.32 -26.47 -7.54
N SER A 182 -6.20 -25.49 -7.34
CA SER A 182 -7.52 -25.45 -8.01
C SER A 182 -7.44 -25.35 -9.54
N LYS A 183 -6.32 -24.85 -10.07
CA LYS A 183 -6.00 -24.78 -11.50
C LYS A 183 -5.27 -26.03 -12.03
N GLY A 184 -4.92 -26.96 -11.15
CA GLY A 184 -4.09 -28.12 -11.51
C GLY A 184 -2.63 -27.78 -11.78
N VAL A 185 -2.15 -26.62 -11.28
CA VAL A 185 -0.79 -26.12 -11.46
C VAL A 185 -0.03 -26.20 -10.13
N TYR A 186 1.22 -26.62 -10.17
CA TYR A 186 2.10 -26.61 -9.00
C TYR A 186 2.57 -25.17 -8.68
N TYR A 187 2.42 -24.76 -7.44
CA TYR A 187 2.94 -23.49 -6.95
C TYR A 187 4.41 -23.63 -6.54
N ASP A 188 5.31 -22.94 -7.21
CA ASP A 188 6.76 -23.05 -7.03
C ASP A 188 7.35 -22.03 -6.03
N GLY A 189 6.51 -21.22 -5.41
CA GLY A 189 6.96 -20.20 -4.46
C GLY A 189 7.38 -18.88 -5.12
N LEU A 190 6.94 -18.60 -6.34
CA LEU A 190 7.33 -17.41 -7.11
C LEU A 190 7.03 -16.07 -6.40
N HIS A 191 5.99 -16.03 -5.55
CA HIS A 191 5.57 -14.82 -4.84
C HIS A 191 5.99 -14.79 -3.37
N ARG A 192 6.44 -15.94 -2.83
CA ARG A 192 6.87 -16.07 -1.44
C ARG A 192 7.71 -17.31 -1.24
N ALA A 193 8.89 -17.17 -0.64
CA ALA A 193 9.75 -18.30 -0.34
C ALA A 193 9.04 -19.33 0.56
N PRO A 194 9.19 -20.63 0.32
CA PRO A 194 8.74 -21.67 1.24
C PRO A 194 9.38 -21.48 2.62
N VAL A 195 8.69 -21.93 3.68
CA VAL A 195 9.26 -21.98 5.03
C VAL A 195 10.40 -22.99 5.06
N ASN A 196 11.55 -22.58 5.53
CA ASN A 196 12.73 -23.43 5.73
C ASN A 196 13.26 -23.28 7.18
N ALA A 197 14.43 -23.87 7.47
CA ALA A 197 15.03 -23.82 8.80
C ALA A 197 15.38 -22.39 9.29
N TRP A 198 15.47 -21.43 8.38
CA TRP A 198 15.80 -20.03 8.63
C TRP A 198 14.58 -19.10 8.59
N GLY A 199 13.36 -19.67 8.40
CA GLY A 199 12.13 -18.92 8.22
C GLY A 199 11.79 -18.72 6.74
N ARG A 200 11.05 -17.65 6.44
CA ARG A 200 10.73 -17.19 5.08
C ARG A 200 11.50 -15.91 4.79
N ASP A 201 11.84 -15.74 3.53
CA ASP A 201 12.47 -14.52 3.04
C ASP A 201 11.78 -14.07 1.75
N TYR A 202 12.10 -12.87 1.29
CA TYR A 202 11.65 -12.36 0.00
C TYR A 202 12.17 -13.24 -1.13
N VAL A 203 11.31 -13.47 -2.09
CA VAL A 203 11.68 -13.96 -3.43
C VAL A 203 11.80 -12.79 -4.38
N ARG A 204 12.33 -13.04 -5.58
CA ARG A 204 12.43 -12.05 -6.62
C ARG A 204 11.85 -12.57 -7.92
N HIS A 205 11.10 -11.74 -8.58
CA HIS A 205 10.57 -12.02 -9.90
C HIS A 205 10.45 -10.74 -10.73
N ASP A 206 10.09 -10.92 -11.98
CA ASP A 206 9.82 -9.84 -12.90
C ASP A 206 8.32 -9.58 -12.97
N VAL A 207 7.95 -8.32 -13.22
CA VAL A 207 6.57 -7.88 -13.36
C VAL A 207 6.38 -7.27 -14.73
N THR A 208 5.35 -7.71 -15.46
CA THR A 208 4.97 -7.16 -16.77
C THR A 208 3.93 -6.07 -16.61
N LEU A 209 4.16 -4.91 -17.20
CA LEU A 209 3.21 -3.81 -17.21
C LEU A 209 2.22 -3.98 -18.35
N LEU A 210 0.93 -3.88 -18.04
CA LEU A 210 -0.11 -3.95 -19.06
C LEU A 210 -0.09 -2.69 -19.95
N PRO A 211 -0.48 -2.80 -21.22
CA PRO A 211 -0.47 -1.69 -22.18
C PRO A 211 -1.66 -0.75 -21.99
N VAL A 212 -1.88 -0.33 -20.74
CA VAL A 212 -2.92 0.63 -20.35
C VAL A 212 -2.28 1.95 -19.93
N LYS A 213 -2.97 3.06 -20.17
CA LYS A 213 -2.52 4.35 -19.64
C LYS A 213 -2.68 4.35 -18.12
N SER A 214 -1.57 4.53 -17.39
CA SER A 214 -1.53 4.45 -15.92
C SER A 214 -0.36 5.22 -15.35
N HIS A 215 -0.49 5.68 -14.11
CA HIS A 215 0.64 6.27 -13.37
C HIS A 215 1.77 5.25 -13.19
N LEU A 216 1.44 3.97 -12.95
CA LEU A 216 2.46 2.93 -12.84
C LEU A 216 3.33 2.87 -14.09
N ARG A 217 2.72 2.93 -15.28
CA ARG A 217 3.46 2.92 -16.55
C ARG A 217 4.32 4.16 -16.75
N GLU A 218 3.84 5.31 -16.30
CA GLU A 218 4.59 6.58 -16.33
C GLU A 218 5.79 6.55 -15.36
N ILE A 219 5.60 6.00 -14.15
CA ILE A 219 6.67 5.81 -13.16
C ILE A 219 7.77 4.91 -13.69
N VAL A 220 7.40 3.78 -14.26
CA VAL A 220 8.36 2.75 -14.71
C VAL A 220 9.04 3.17 -16.02
N GLY A 221 8.29 3.68 -16.99
CA GLY A 221 8.80 4.09 -18.30
C GLY A 221 9.24 2.93 -19.20
N ALA A 222 8.83 1.70 -18.87
CA ALA A 222 9.14 0.47 -19.62
C ALA A 222 7.96 -0.50 -19.56
N ASP A 223 8.03 -1.59 -20.34
CA ASP A 223 6.99 -2.63 -20.34
C ASP A 223 7.19 -3.67 -19.22
N LYS A 224 8.31 -3.62 -18.51
CA LYS A 224 8.70 -4.61 -17.51
C LYS A 224 9.46 -3.97 -16.35
N LEU A 225 9.21 -4.46 -15.15
CA LEU A 225 10.05 -4.28 -13.98
C LEU A 225 10.80 -5.58 -13.71
N GLU A 226 12.10 -5.49 -13.51
CA GLU A 226 12.93 -6.65 -13.24
C GLU A 226 13.31 -6.72 -11.77
N ASN A 227 13.43 -7.93 -11.25
CA ASN A 227 14.04 -8.25 -9.97
C ASN A 227 13.35 -7.55 -8.77
N VAL A 228 12.01 -7.46 -8.76
CA VAL A 228 11.27 -6.88 -7.63
C VAL A 228 11.24 -7.82 -6.42
N SER A 229 11.28 -7.27 -5.22
CA SER A 229 11.07 -8.03 -3.99
C SER A 229 9.61 -8.42 -3.82
N SER A 230 9.32 -9.69 -3.53
CA SER A 230 7.97 -10.22 -3.36
C SER A 230 7.86 -11.10 -2.11
N TRP A 231 6.80 -10.91 -1.33
CA TRP A 231 6.53 -11.70 -0.13
C TRP A 231 5.03 -11.71 0.20
N HIS A 232 4.22 -12.42 -0.60
CA HIS A 232 2.78 -12.55 -0.37
C HIS A 232 2.28 -13.94 -0.77
N HIS A 233 1.23 -14.41 -0.11
CA HIS A 233 0.49 -15.62 -0.47
C HIS A 233 -0.97 -15.34 -0.79
N GLN A 234 -1.40 -14.09 -0.64
CA GLN A 234 -2.71 -13.59 -1.04
C GLN A 234 -2.54 -12.64 -2.23
N ALA A 235 -3.59 -12.49 -3.04
CA ALA A 235 -3.56 -11.59 -4.20
C ALA A 235 -4.96 -11.15 -4.63
N ILE A 236 -5.04 -10.07 -5.39
CA ILE A 236 -6.24 -9.70 -6.13
C ILE A 236 -6.40 -10.70 -7.29
N LEU A 237 -7.62 -11.24 -7.43
CA LEU A 237 -7.94 -12.14 -8.54
C LEU A 237 -8.41 -11.35 -9.78
N SER A 238 -9.26 -10.34 -9.59
CA SER A 238 -9.81 -9.54 -10.68
C SER A 238 -10.35 -8.21 -10.17
N VAL A 239 -10.15 -7.17 -10.97
CA VAL A 239 -10.72 -5.82 -10.76
C VAL A 239 -12.07 -5.63 -11.49
N GLU A 240 -12.58 -6.66 -12.13
CA GLU A 240 -13.83 -6.58 -12.90
C GLU A 240 -15.02 -6.09 -12.05
N GLY A 241 -15.79 -5.15 -12.59
CA GLY A 241 -16.94 -4.55 -11.91
C GLY A 241 -16.57 -3.51 -10.83
N THR A 242 -15.33 -3.02 -10.84
CA THR A 242 -14.85 -1.93 -9.98
C THR A 242 -14.42 -0.71 -10.80
N ASP A 243 -14.03 0.38 -10.11
CA ASP A 243 -13.43 1.57 -10.73
C ASP A 243 -11.91 1.43 -10.95
N LEU A 244 -11.35 0.28 -10.63
CA LEU A 244 -9.92 0.00 -10.77
C LEU A 244 -9.58 -0.51 -12.17
N ILE A 245 -8.35 -0.24 -12.58
CA ILE A 245 -7.70 -0.93 -13.69
C ILE A 245 -6.54 -1.77 -13.17
N GLN A 246 -6.35 -2.95 -13.75
CA GLN A 246 -5.12 -3.72 -13.57
C GLN A 246 -4.02 -3.07 -14.40
N THR A 247 -2.87 -2.82 -13.78
CA THR A 247 -1.74 -2.13 -14.42
C THR A 247 -0.53 -3.02 -14.62
N ALA A 248 -0.43 -4.10 -13.84
CA ALA A 248 0.69 -5.04 -13.92
C ALA A 248 0.29 -6.46 -13.52
N GLU A 249 1.07 -7.42 -14.00
CA GLU A 249 0.92 -8.84 -13.69
C GLU A 249 2.26 -9.59 -13.71
N THR A 250 2.28 -10.72 -13.04
CA THR A 250 3.31 -11.74 -13.20
C THR A 250 2.66 -13.03 -13.69
N VAL A 251 3.17 -13.57 -14.80
CA VAL A 251 2.73 -14.86 -15.34
C VAL A 251 3.81 -15.89 -15.05
N ASP A 252 3.46 -16.95 -14.33
CA ASP A 252 4.39 -18.01 -14.00
C ASP A 252 4.63 -18.99 -15.16
N LYS A 253 5.51 -19.97 -14.94
CA LYS A 253 5.80 -21.02 -15.93
C LYS A 253 4.62 -21.93 -16.22
N GLY A 254 3.63 -21.99 -15.34
CA GLY A 254 2.39 -22.76 -15.50
C GLY A 254 1.30 -21.97 -16.24
N GLY A 255 1.56 -20.71 -16.60
CA GLY A 255 0.62 -19.84 -17.28
C GLY A 255 -0.44 -19.21 -16.35
N VAL A 256 -0.24 -19.27 -15.04
CA VAL A 256 -1.11 -18.59 -14.07
C VAL A 256 -0.68 -17.14 -13.97
N SER A 257 -1.61 -16.22 -14.22
CA SER A 257 -1.41 -14.77 -14.05
C SER A 257 -1.87 -14.34 -12.67
N ILE A 258 -1.02 -13.55 -11.99
CA ILE A 258 -1.30 -12.92 -10.70
C ILE A 258 -1.20 -11.40 -10.89
N VAL A 259 -2.18 -10.68 -10.36
CA VAL A 259 -2.21 -9.20 -10.36
C VAL A 259 -1.07 -8.68 -9.47
N GLU A 260 -0.27 -7.76 -10.02
CA GLU A 260 0.89 -7.16 -9.36
C GLU A 260 0.80 -5.63 -9.27
N GLY A 261 -0.26 -5.07 -9.81
CA GLY A 261 -0.51 -3.63 -9.71
C GLY A 261 -1.92 -3.27 -10.14
N ILE A 262 -2.52 -2.37 -9.38
CA ILE A 262 -3.83 -1.78 -9.66
C ILE A 262 -3.80 -0.27 -9.45
N GLU A 263 -4.73 0.43 -10.08
CA GLU A 263 -4.84 1.88 -9.99
C GLU A 263 -6.31 2.31 -10.16
N ASN A 264 -6.73 3.35 -9.45
CA ASN A 264 -7.97 4.05 -9.75
C ASN A 264 -7.68 5.25 -10.67
N PRO A 265 -7.90 5.14 -11.99
CA PRO A 265 -7.51 6.17 -12.96
C PRO A 265 -8.35 7.45 -12.88
N THR A 266 -9.41 7.46 -12.06
CA THR A 266 -10.25 8.64 -11.84
C THR A 266 -9.75 9.54 -10.71
N LYS A 267 -8.71 9.10 -9.98
CA LYS A 267 -8.11 9.79 -8.84
C LYS A 267 -6.80 10.45 -9.24
N LYS A 268 -6.40 11.49 -8.49
CA LYS A 268 -5.13 12.21 -8.72
C LYS A 268 -3.93 11.26 -8.65
N PHE A 269 -3.87 10.45 -7.61
CA PHE A 269 -2.86 9.41 -7.43
C PHE A 269 -3.41 8.36 -6.47
N CYS A 270 -3.88 7.24 -6.99
CA CYS A 270 -4.39 6.11 -6.22
C CYS A 270 -3.81 4.84 -6.85
N VAL A 271 -2.55 4.55 -6.51
CA VAL A 271 -1.68 3.56 -7.16
C VAL A 271 -1.23 2.54 -6.13
N SER A 272 -1.23 1.28 -6.52
CA SER A 272 -0.71 0.23 -5.65
C SER A 272 0.01 -0.86 -6.43
N VAL A 273 0.91 -1.56 -5.72
CA VAL A 273 1.68 -2.69 -6.23
C VAL A 273 1.74 -3.82 -5.20
N GLN A 274 1.73 -5.08 -5.66
CA GLN A 274 1.77 -6.24 -4.79
C GLN A 274 3.18 -6.54 -4.29
N PHE A 275 4.19 -6.15 -5.03
CA PHE A 275 5.62 -6.26 -4.68
C PHE A 275 6.09 -5.12 -3.76
N HIS A 276 7.35 -5.16 -3.32
CA HIS A 276 7.89 -4.31 -2.26
C HIS A 276 9.03 -3.38 -2.71
N PRO A 277 8.75 -2.27 -3.44
CA PRO A 277 9.80 -1.30 -3.81
C PRO A 277 10.43 -0.64 -2.58
N GLU A 278 9.68 -0.47 -1.49
CA GLU A 278 10.18 0.09 -0.23
C GLU A 278 11.19 -0.83 0.47
N ASN A 279 11.08 -2.15 0.29
CA ASN A 279 12.06 -3.09 0.81
C ASN A 279 13.40 -2.95 0.08
N ASP A 280 13.36 -2.83 -1.24
CA ASP A 280 14.56 -2.65 -2.06
C ASP A 280 15.24 -1.29 -1.78
N LEU A 281 14.45 -0.23 -1.61
CA LEU A 281 14.96 1.08 -1.17
C LEU A 281 15.57 1.03 0.24
N LYS A 282 14.95 0.29 1.16
CA LYS A 282 15.49 0.11 2.51
C LYS A 282 16.89 -0.47 2.47
N HIS A 283 17.09 -1.58 1.75
CA HIS A 283 18.39 -2.24 1.67
C HIS A 283 19.45 -1.34 1.04
N VAL A 284 19.14 -0.67 -0.05
CA VAL A 284 20.13 0.13 -0.77
C VAL A 284 20.29 1.53 -0.17
N LEU A 285 19.18 2.28 -0.04
CA LEU A 285 19.23 3.69 0.38
C LEU A 285 19.53 3.85 1.87
N VAL A 286 19.03 2.94 2.72
CA VAL A 286 19.13 3.07 4.18
C VAL A 286 20.22 2.20 4.77
N GLU A 287 20.41 0.97 4.29
CA GLU A 287 21.38 0.01 4.81
C GLU A 287 22.68 0.00 4.00
N GLY A 288 22.71 0.60 2.79
CA GLY A 288 23.91 0.77 1.98
C GLY A 288 24.35 -0.49 1.23
N GLU A 289 23.44 -1.42 0.95
CA GLU A 289 23.72 -2.62 0.19
C GLU A 289 23.95 -2.35 -1.31
N ASP A 290 24.54 -3.31 -2.01
CA ASP A 290 24.84 -3.19 -3.45
C ASP A 290 23.53 -3.17 -4.28
N PRO A 291 23.24 -2.11 -5.04
CA PRO A 291 21.99 -1.98 -5.78
C PRO A 291 21.78 -3.05 -6.87
N LYS A 292 22.83 -3.76 -7.30
CA LYS A 292 22.70 -4.79 -8.35
C LYS A 292 21.79 -5.96 -7.98
N ASP A 293 21.59 -6.20 -6.68
CA ASP A 293 20.81 -7.32 -6.15
C ASP A 293 19.31 -6.96 -6.01
N TYR A 294 18.95 -5.73 -6.36
CA TYR A 294 17.61 -5.15 -6.14
C TYR A 294 17.01 -4.60 -7.43
N MET A 295 15.72 -4.24 -7.42
CA MET A 295 15.11 -3.53 -8.55
C MET A 295 15.78 -2.16 -8.77
N ASP A 296 15.56 -1.56 -9.93
CA ASP A 296 16.08 -0.23 -10.23
C ASP A 296 15.66 0.79 -9.16
N GLN A 297 16.65 1.33 -8.44
CA GLN A 297 16.44 2.22 -7.31
C GLN A 297 15.84 3.57 -7.72
N THR A 298 16.11 4.02 -8.94
CA THR A 298 15.51 5.26 -9.47
C THR A 298 14.00 5.05 -9.67
N ILE A 299 13.61 3.90 -10.22
CA ILE A 299 12.20 3.54 -10.38
C ILE A 299 11.54 3.34 -9.02
N ALA A 300 12.18 2.61 -8.12
CA ALA A 300 11.65 2.38 -6.77
C ALA A 300 11.37 3.70 -6.03
N LEU A 301 12.28 4.67 -6.12
CA LEU A 301 12.09 5.99 -5.48
C LEU A 301 11.02 6.83 -6.18
N ARG A 302 10.81 6.69 -7.49
CA ARG A 302 9.77 7.43 -8.21
C ARG A 302 8.36 7.17 -7.70
N PHE A 303 8.05 5.98 -7.18
CA PHE A 303 6.76 5.71 -6.55
C PHE A 303 6.46 6.70 -5.42
N PHE A 304 7.46 6.96 -4.59
CA PHE A 304 7.35 7.91 -3.48
C PHE A 304 7.43 9.36 -3.93
N GLN A 305 8.21 9.64 -4.98
CA GLN A 305 8.27 10.98 -5.58
C GLN A 305 6.94 11.39 -6.22
N GLU A 306 6.20 10.46 -6.82
CA GLU A 306 4.85 10.74 -7.33
C GLU A 306 3.84 10.97 -6.20
N LEU A 307 3.96 10.21 -5.09
CA LEU A 307 3.12 10.40 -3.92
C LEU A 307 3.30 11.79 -3.28
N VAL A 308 4.49 12.39 -3.36
CA VAL A 308 4.82 13.69 -2.74
C VAL A 308 4.63 14.89 -3.70
N LYS A 309 4.11 14.68 -4.90
CA LYS A 309 3.76 15.77 -5.83
C LYS A 309 2.43 16.40 -5.45
#